data_c373ec43ee06f29c4131c75558995fb8
#
_entry.id   c373ec43ee06f29c4131c75558995fb8
#
_cell.length_a   1.000
_cell.length_b   1.000
_cell.length_c   1.000
_cell.angle_alpha   90.00
_cell.angle_beta   90.00
_cell.angle_gamma   90.00
#
_symmetry.space_group_name_H-M   'P 1'
#
loop_
_entity.id
_entity.type
_entity.pdbx_description
1 polymer ?
#
loop_
_entity_poly.entity_id
_entity_poly.type
_entity_poly.pdbx_seq_one_letter_code
_entity_poly.pdbx_strand_id
1 'polypeptide(L)'
;MKDLYRIGFQPYVQYEMILEFMRHWFQNLSGNAQGVIVGMSGGKDSTIAAYLWAKAIGKDKVLGVMMPDCNVDQSSISQNHLASNAAPGTPMADALAACSFIGINSIVIPVGDIVNKTTSALLIAKEEINPETVANITARSRMMVLYGLAQELHYRVSCNSNASEIYLGYTTKYGDFAGDVAPLAHLTKTQVVQLGKCCELPNYLIEKAPEDGLSGKTDEDAFGFTYEDVDLILMSGDHPNKEIKEKILNRHHITEHKRVSIPHIIP
;
A
#
# COMPACT_ATOMS: atom_id res chain seq x y z
N MET A 1 14.58 1.89 16.80
CA MET A 1 13.15 1.81 16.43
C MET A 1 12.20 1.77 17.65
N LYS A 2 12.51 1.03 18.73
CA LYS A 2 11.59 0.92 19.91
C LYS A 2 11.25 2.26 20.59
N ASP A 3 12.06 3.27 20.49
CA ASP A 3 11.84 4.56 21.18
C ASP A 3 10.91 5.51 20.43
N LEU A 4 10.76 5.34 19.12
CA LEU A 4 9.86 6.15 18.28
C LEU A 4 8.36 5.92 18.58
N TYR A 5 8.01 4.73 19.07
CA TYR A 5 6.62 4.39 19.38
C TYR A 5 6.21 4.71 20.82
N ARG A 6 7.19 5.01 21.71
CA ARG A 6 6.96 5.27 23.16
C ARG A 6 6.63 6.71 23.51
N ILE A 7 6.99 7.66 22.66
CA ILE A 7 6.62 9.07 22.83
C ILE A 7 5.16 9.19 22.40
N GLY A 8 4.30 9.77 23.22
CA GLY A 8 2.88 9.92 22.92
C GLY A 8 2.68 10.43 21.50
N PHE A 9 1.99 9.65 20.66
CA PHE A 9 1.78 9.97 19.26
C PHE A 9 1.02 11.29 19.13
N GLN A 10 1.62 12.24 18.45
CA GLN A 10 1.03 13.55 18.15
C GLN A 10 0.79 13.65 16.64
N PRO A 11 -0.43 13.42 16.17
CA PRO A 11 -0.72 13.29 14.73
C PRO A 11 -0.28 14.49 13.90
N TYR A 12 -0.47 15.71 14.42
CA TYR A 12 -0.09 16.93 13.72
C TYR A 12 1.45 17.08 13.61
N VAL A 13 2.18 16.75 14.66
CA VAL A 13 3.66 16.77 14.62
C VAL A 13 4.18 15.75 13.62
N GLN A 14 3.60 14.55 13.61
CA GLN A 14 3.95 13.51 12.64
C GLN A 14 3.61 13.93 11.20
N TYR A 15 2.47 14.58 11.01
CA TYR A 15 2.08 15.13 9.71
C TYR A 15 3.16 16.07 9.15
N GLU A 16 3.61 17.05 9.93
CA GLU A 16 4.65 17.99 9.49
C GLU A 16 6.01 17.31 9.26
N MET A 17 6.40 16.39 10.15
CA MET A 17 7.64 15.62 9.99
C MET A 17 7.64 14.77 8.70
N ILE A 18 6.52 14.15 8.38
CA ILE A 18 6.37 13.35 7.15
C ILE A 18 6.45 14.27 5.92
N LEU A 19 5.77 15.41 5.94
CA LEU A 19 5.84 16.35 4.82
C LEU A 19 7.27 16.87 4.60
N GLU A 20 8.00 17.17 5.67
CA GLU A 20 9.41 17.59 5.60
C GLU A 20 10.29 16.48 5.04
N PHE A 21 10.15 15.25 5.54
CA PHE A 21 10.84 14.07 5.02
C PHE A 21 10.58 13.88 3.52
N MET A 22 9.31 13.93 3.10
CA MET A 22 8.93 13.72 1.70
C MET A 22 9.50 14.82 0.79
N ARG A 23 9.45 16.10 1.21
CA ARG A 23 10.06 17.22 0.46
C ARG A 23 11.57 17.04 0.33
N HIS A 24 12.24 16.77 1.45
CA HIS A 24 13.69 16.55 1.48
C HIS A 24 14.10 15.39 0.59
N TRP A 25 13.43 14.25 0.72
CA TRP A 25 13.70 13.06 -0.10
C TRP A 25 13.50 13.35 -1.59
N PHE A 26 12.38 13.99 -1.95
CA PHE A 26 12.08 14.30 -3.34
C PHE A 26 13.11 15.24 -3.97
N GLN A 27 13.52 16.26 -3.24
CA GLN A 27 14.48 17.26 -3.73
C GLN A 27 15.92 16.73 -3.83
N ASN A 28 16.34 15.88 -2.89
CA ASN A 28 17.76 15.55 -2.73
C ASN A 28 18.09 14.09 -3.04
N LEU A 29 17.15 13.16 -2.94
CA LEU A 29 17.41 11.72 -3.01
C LEU A 29 16.62 11.00 -4.12
N SER A 30 15.69 11.68 -4.78
CA SER A 30 14.84 11.06 -5.80
C SER A 30 15.53 10.84 -7.16
N GLY A 31 16.77 11.33 -7.34
CA GLY A 31 17.49 11.25 -8.61
C GLY A 31 16.84 12.10 -9.71
N ASN A 32 16.47 13.35 -9.39
CA ASN A 32 15.82 14.32 -10.27
C ASN A 32 14.45 13.85 -10.82
N ALA A 33 13.71 13.10 -10.04
CA ALA A 33 12.37 12.67 -10.43
C ALA A 33 11.44 13.87 -10.71
N GLN A 34 10.56 13.72 -11.70
CA GLN A 34 9.59 14.76 -12.08
C GLN A 34 8.31 14.67 -11.24
N GLY A 35 8.06 13.53 -10.58
CA GLY A 35 6.88 13.31 -9.75
C GLY A 35 6.90 11.96 -9.04
N VAL A 36 5.78 11.63 -8.42
CA VAL A 36 5.56 10.38 -7.68
C VAL A 36 4.30 9.69 -8.17
N ILE A 37 4.37 8.37 -8.30
CA ILE A 37 3.23 7.50 -8.59
C ILE A 37 2.78 6.85 -7.28
N VAL A 38 1.47 6.88 -7.04
CA VAL A 38 0.83 6.22 -5.92
C VAL A 38 -0.16 5.17 -6.45
N GLY A 39 0.04 3.91 -6.11
CA GLY A 39 -0.94 2.86 -6.38
C GLY A 39 -2.16 3.07 -5.48
N MET A 40 -3.31 3.38 -6.10
CA MET A 40 -4.56 3.70 -5.40
C MET A 40 -5.43 2.45 -5.30
N SER A 41 -5.50 1.87 -4.10
CA SER A 41 -6.29 0.67 -3.81
C SER A 41 -7.75 0.98 -3.40
N GLY A 42 -8.08 2.24 -3.12
CA GLY A 42 -9.33 2.63 -2.47
C GLY A 42 -9.31 2.45 -0.94
N GLY A 43 -8.17 2.01 -0.39
CA GLY A 43 -7.95 1.94 1.05
C GLY A 43 -7.36 3.23 1.63
N LYS A 44 -7.42 3.34 2.96
CA LYS A 44 -6.98 4.53 3.71
C LYS A 44 -5.49 4.83 3.53
N ASP A 45 -4.62 3.81 3.53
CA ASP A 45 -3.17 4.00 3.49
C ASP A 45 -2.74 4.66 2.16
N SER A 46 -3.22 4.16 1.02
CA SER A 46 -2.96 4.76 -0.29
C SER A 46 -3.54 6.16 -0.43
N THR A 47 -4.73 6.40 0.13
CA THR A 47 -5.39 7.71 0.12
C THR A 47 -4.60 8.73 0.93
N ILE A 48 -4.17 8.37 2.15
CA ILE A 48 -3.37 9.24 3.01
C ILE A 48 -2.01 9.52 2.39
N ALA A 49 -1.33 8.49 1.85
CA ALA A 49 -0.06 8.67 1.16
C ALA A 49 -0.18 9.63 -0.04
N ALA A 50 -1.20 9.48 -0.88
CA ALA A 50 -1.44 10.38 -2.01
C ALA A 50 -1.70 11.83 -1.57
N TYR A 51 -2.50 12.02 -0.51
CA TYR A 51 -2.74 13.33 0.07
C TYR A 51 -1.44 13.99 0.57
N LEU A 52 -0.64 13.24 1.33
CA LEU A 52 0.64 13.73 1.85
C LEU A 52 1.59 14.10 0.71
N TRP A 53 1.69 13.29 -0.34
CA TRP A 53 2.49 13.62 -1.53
C TRP A 53 2.00 14.89 -2.21
N ALA A 54 0.69 15.05 -2.41
CA ALA A 54 0.12 16.27 -2.99
C ALA A 54 0.44 17.52 -2.17
N LYS A 55 0.45 17.42 -0.83
CA LYS A 55 0.84 18.50 0.09
C LYS A 55 2.36 18.75 0.12
N ALA A 56 3.15 17.70 -0.04
CA ALA A 56 4.62 17.82 0.03
C ALA A 56 5.22 18.44 -1.23
N ILE A 57 4.83 17.97 -2.42
CA ILE A 57 5.50 18.32 -3.69
C ILE A 57 4.58 19.00 -4.72
N GLY A 58 3.29 19.15 -4.38
CA GLY A 58 2.26 19.71 -5.28
C GLY A 58 1.49 18.63 -6.03
N LYS A 59 0.19 18.84 -6.17
CA LYS A 59 -0.76 17.88 -6.76
C LYS A 59 -0.44 17.50 -8.21
N ASP A 60 0.13 18.43 -8.98
CA ASP A 60 0.44 18.22 -10.39
C ASP A 60 1.64 17.27 -10.61
N LYS A 61 2.39 16.97 -9.54
CA LYS A 61 3.52 16.01 -9.52
C LYS A 61 3.14 14.66 -8.94
N VAL A 62 1.87 14.42 -8.66
CA VAL A 62 1.39 13.15 -8.11
C VAL A 62 0.41 12.50 -9.06
N LEU A 63 0.65 11.23 -9.39
CA LEU A 63 -0.23 10.43 -10.24
C LEU A 63 -0.79 9.26 -9.44
N GLY A 64 -2.11 9.21 -9.29
CA GLY A 64 -2.83 8.08 -8.74
C GLY A 64 -3.07 7.01 -9.81
N VAL A 65 -2.65 5.77 -9.56
CA VAL A 65 -2.83 4.66 -10.50
C VAL A 65 -3.70 3.57 -9.89
N MET A 66 -4.88 3.36 -10.47
CA MET A 66 -5.79 2.28 -10.11
C MET A 66 -5.55 1.08 -11.03
N MET A 67 -5.39 -0.10 -10.45
CA MET A 67 -5.04 -1.32 -11.19
C MET A 67 -5.99 -2.46 -10.82
N PRO A 68 -7.25 -2.42 -11.33
CA PRO A 68 -8.23 -3.45 -11.05
C PRO A 68 -7.80 -4.79 -11.65
N ASP A 69 -8.15 -5.87 -10.94
CA ASP A 69 -7.96 -7.23 -11.40
C ASP A 69 -9.17 -7.67 -12.26
N CYS A 70 -9.29 -7.06 -13.40
CA CYS A 70 -10.32 -7.41 -14.38
C CYS A 70 -9.73 -7.42 -15.79
N ASN A 71 -10.32 -8.22 -16.65
CA ASN A 71 -10.03 -8.17 -18.06
C ASN A 71 -10.88 -7.08 -18.69
N VAL A 72 -10.25 -6.20 -19.43
CA VAL A 72 -10.93 -5.14 -20.17
C VAL A 72 -10.60 -5.30 -21.63
N ASP A 73 -11.64 -5.33 -22.47
CA ASP A 73 -11.44 -5.28 -23.92
C ASP A 73 -10.73 -3.97 -24.28
N GLN A 74 -9.49 -4.11 -24.75
CA GLN A 74 -8.64 -2.96 -25.11
C GLN A 74 -9.25 -2.04 -26.16
N SER A 75 -10.19 -2.55 -26.97
CA SER A 75 -10.89 -1.76 -27.98
C SER A 75 -11.90 -0.75 -27.39
N SER A 76 -12.30 -0.94 -26.13
CA SER A 76 -13.31 -0.11 -25.44
C SER A 76 -12.72 0.81 -24.36
N ILE A 77 -11.39 0.86 -24.22
CA ILE A 77 -10.72 1.61 -23.13
C ILE A 77 -10.65 3.11 -23.47
N SER A 78 -11.62 3.89 -23.01
CA SER A 78 -11.35 5.28 -22.66
C SER A 78 -11.22 5.38 -21.13
N GLN A 79 -10.30 6.21 -20.64
CA GLN A 79 -10.13 6.44 -19.19
C GLN A 79 -11.45 6.86 -18.52
N ASN A 80 -12.23 7.69 -19.22
CA ASN A 80 -13.55 8.12 -18.76
C ASN A 80 -14.56 6.98 -18.66
N HIS A 81 -14.50 5.98 -19.54
CA HIS A 81 -15.40 4.83 -19.50
C HIS A 81 -15.09 3.90 -18.32
N LEU A 82 -13.79 3.64 -18.04
CA LEU A 82 -13.38 2.85 -16.88
C LEU A 82 -13.78 3.54 -15.57
N ALA A 83 -13.60 4.85 -15.48
CA ALA A 83 -13.99 5.64 -14.32
C ALA A 83 -15.52 5.68 -14.12
N SER A 84 -16.30 5.83 -15.19
CA SER A 84 -17.77 5.93 -15.12
C SER A 84 -18.45 4.63 -14.72
N ASN A 85 -17.80 3.48 -14.92
CA ASN A 85 -18.34 2.15 -14.58
C ASN A 85 -17.98 1.68 -13.16
N ALA A 86 -17.27 2.49 -12.37
CA ALA A 86 -17.00 2.18 -10.97
C ALA A 86 -18.29 2.28 -10.15
N ALA A 87 -18.83 1.13 -9.75
CA ALA A 87 -20.05 1.11 -8.91
C ALA A 87 -19.76 1.77 -7.54
N PRO A 88 -20.69 2.57 -7.00
CA PRO A 88 -20.54 3.18 -5.68
C PRO A 88 -20.22 2.13 -4.60
N GLY A 89 -19.29 2.46 -3.69
CA GLY A 89 -18.86 1.56 -2.62
C GLY A 89 -17.83 0.51 -3.02
N THR A 90 -17.38 0.51 -4.28
CA THR A 90 -16.27 -0.35 -4.70
C THR A 90 -14.92 0.31 -4.41
N PRO A 91 -13.84 -0.49 -4.22
CA PRO A 91 -12.48 0.04 -4.03
C PRO A 91 -12.06 1.02 -5.13
N MET A 92 -12.47 0.77 -6.37
CA MET A 92 -12.17 1.64 -7.51
C MET A 92 -12.90 2.98 -7.43
N ALA A 93 -14.18 2.98 -7.04
CA ALA A 93 -14.94 4.22 -6.83
C ALA A 93 -14.34 5.06 -5.70
N ASP A 94 -13.94 4.43 -4.60
CA ASP A 94 -13.29 5.09 -3.47
C ASP A 94 -11.93 5.70 -3.88
N ALA A 95 -11.14 4.97 -4.67
CA ALA A 95 -9.86 5.47 -5.20
C ALA A 95 -10.04 6.69 -6.11
N LEU A 96 -11.02 6.65 -7.00
CA LEU A 96 -11.37 7.78 -7.87
C LEU A 96 -11.85 8.99 -7.07
N ALA A 97 -12.73 8.76 -6.09
CA ALA A 97 -13.21 9.81 -5.20
C ALA A 97 -12.06 10.46 -4.41
N ALA A 98 -11.13 9.65 -3.91
CA ALA A 98 -9.94 10.13 -3.22
C ALA A 98 -9.07 10.99 -4.14
N CYS A 99 -8.73 10.52 -5.36
CA CYS A 99 -7.96 11.30 -6.32
C CYS A 99 -8.64 12.63 -6.69
N SER A 100 -9.96 12.60 -6.91
CA SER A 100 -10.75 13.78 -7.20
C SER A 100 -10.76 14.78 -6.04
N PHE A 101 -10.94 14.30 -4.81
CA PHE A 101 -10.93 15.13 -3.60
C PHE A 101 -9.56 15.80 -3.38
N ILE A 102 -8.47 15.04 -3.55
CA ILE A 102 -7.10 15.54 -3.41
C ILE A 102 -6.74 16.48 -4.57
N GLY A 103 -7.38 16.31 -5.71
CA GLY A 103 -7.15 17.08 -6.94
C GLY A 103 -5.90 16.63 -7.71
N ILE A 104 -5.49 15.36 -7.56
CA ILE A 104 -4.39 14.76 -8.33
C ILE A 104 -4.89 14.14 -9.63
N ASN A 105 -3.99 14.05 -10.61
CA ASN A 105 -4.26 13.28 -11.81
C ASN A 105 -4.37 11.80 -11.51
N SER A 106 -5.22 11.08 -12.24
CA SER A 106 -5.40 9.65 -12.05
C SER A 106 -5.60 8.91 -13.37
N ILE A 107 -5.20 7.63 -13.36
CA ILE A 107 -5.32 6.74 -14.52
C ILE A 107 -5.71 5.33 -14.04
N VAL A 108 -6.48 4.61 -14.86
CA VAL A 108 -6.85 3.22 -14.62
C VAL A 108 -6.10 2.32 -15.59
N ILE A 109 -5.37 1.33 -15.08
CA ILE A 109 -4.62 0.34 -15.86
C ILE A 109 -4.98 -1.05 -15.36
N PRO A 110 -5.89 -1.78 -16.01
CA PRO A 110 -6.26 -3.14 -15.62
C PRO A 110 -5.09 -4.11 -15.72
N VAL A 111 -4.95 -5.01 -14.75
CA VAL A 111 -3.87 -6.01 -14.70
C VAL A 111 -4.33 -7.44 -14.91
N GLY A 112 -5.63 -7.69 -15.11
CA GLY A 112 -6.21 -9.02 -15.21
C GLY A 112 -5.58 -9.88 -16.30
N ASP A 113 -5.30 -9.33 -17.48
CA ASP A 113 -4.63 -10.06 -18.57
C ASP A 113 -3.22 -10.52 -18.21
N ILE A 114 -2.46 -9.68 -17.49
CA ILE A 114 -1.10 -10.02 -17.01
C ILE A 114 -1.19 -11.15 -16.00
N VAL A 115 -2.12 -11.05 -15.05
CA VAL A 115 -2.37 -12.08 -14.02
C VAL A 115 -2.74 -13.40 -14.66
N ASN A 116 -3.72 -13.40 -15.58
CA ASN A 116 -4.21 -14.61 -16.25
C ASN A 116 -3.13 -15.28 -17.09
N LYS A 117 -2.36 -14.52 -17.87
CA LYS A 117 -1.26 -15.07 -18.67
C LYS A 117 -0.16 -15.66 -17.79
N THR A 118 0.19 -14.99 -16.70
CA THR A 118 1.19 -15.48 -15.75
C THR A 118 0.71 -16.75 -15.04
N THR A 119 -0.53 -16.76 -14.55
CA THR A 119 -1.13 -17.93 -13.90
C THR A 119 -1.20 -19.12 -14.88
N SER A 120 -1.65 -18.89 -16.12
CA SER A 120 -1.70 -19.93 -17.17
C SER A 120 -0.32 -20.49 -17.49
N ALA A 121 0.73 -19.67 -17.49
CA ALA A 121 2.09 -20.15 -17.72
C ALA A 121 2.58 -21.09 -16.59
N LEU A 122 2.15 -20.87 -15.35
CA LEU A 122 2.53 -21.72 -14.21
C LEU A 122 1.84 -23.09 -14.25
N LEU A 123 0.73 -23.24 -14.97
CA LEU A 123 0.05 -24.53 -15.14
C LEU A 123 0.91 -25.55 -15.91
N ILE A 124 1.99 -25.13 -16.58
CA ILE A 124 2.99 -26.03 -17.15
C ILE A 124 3.72 -26.83 -16.07
N ALA A 125 3.89 -26.25 -14.88
CA ALA A 125 4.64 -26.85 -13.76
C ALA A 125 3.73 -27.43 -12.66
N LYS A 126 2.45 -27.05 -12.63
CA LYS A 126 1.47 -27.44 -11.61
C LYS A 126 0.09 -27.55 -12.23
N GLU A 127 -0.67 -28.59 -11.87
CA GLU A 127 -2.05 -28.80 -12.35
C GLU A 127 -3.02 -27.74 -11.82
N GLU A 128 -2.77 -27.25 -10.59
CA GLU A 128 -3.57 -26.21 -9.95
C GLU A 128 -2.67 -25.13 -9.35
N ILE A 129 -3.12 -23.89 -9.42
CA ILE A 129 -2.45 -22.74 -8.82
C ILE A 129 -3.24 -22.26 -7.60
N ASN A 130 -2.58 -22.24 -6.45
CA ASN A 130 -3.17 -21.80 -5.19
C ASN A 130 -3.67 -20.34 -5.29
N PRO A 131 -4.86 -20.00 -4.76
CA PRO A 131 -5.39 -18.63 -4.73
C PRO A 131 -4.41 -17.60 -4.14
N GLU A 132 -3.66 -17.94 -3.10
CA GLU A 132 -2.61 -17.06 -2.54
C GLU A 132 -1.52 -16.74 -3.57
N THR A 133 -1.15 -17.72 -4.41
CA THR A 133 -0.20 -17.50 -5.51
C THR A 133 -0.76 -16.50 -6.52
N VAL A 134 -2.04 -16.62 -6.89
CA VAL A 134 -2.71 -15.69 -7.80
C VAL A 134 -2.74 -14.28 -7.20
N ALA A 135 -3.08 -14.14 -5.93
CA ALA A 135 -3.05 -12.87 -5.20
C ALA A 135 -1.66 -12.22 -5.22
N ASN A 136 -0.61 -13.01 -4.98
CA ASN A 136 0.77 -12.54 -5.04
C ASN A 136 1.20 -12.18 -6.47
N ILE A 137 0.72 -12.87 -7.50
CA ILE A 137 0.93 -12.50 -8.90
C ILE A 137 0.26 -11.16 -9.19
N THR A 138 -0.97 -10.95 -8.73
CA THR A 138 -1.71 -9.70 -8.88
C THR A 138 -0.94 -8.52 -8.28
N ALA A 139 -0.45 -8.65 -7.05
CA ALA A 139 0.34 -7.60 -6.40
C ALA A 139 1.64 -7.29 -7.16
N ARG A 140 2.34 -8.32 -7.66
CA ARG A 140 3.56 -8.13 -8.47
C ARG A 140 3.26 -7.55 -9.85
N SER A 141 2.14 -7.90 -10.47
CA SER A 141 1.69 -7.29 -11.72
C SER A 141 1.42 -5.80 -11.56
N ARG A 142 0.79 -5.40 -10.45
CA ARG A 142 0.61 -3.99 -10.09
C ARG A 142 1.95 -3.29 -9.92
N MET A 143 2.88 -3.85 -9.18
CA MET A 143 4.22 -3.29 -9.01
C MET A 143 4.93 -3.11 -10.35
N MET A 144 4.90 -4.11 -11.22
CA MET A 144 5.51 -4.03 -12.55
C MET A 144 4.92 -2.89 -13.39
N VAL A 145 3.61 -2.68 -13.36
CA VAL A 145 2.94 -1.57 -14.06
C VAL A 145 3.36 -0.23 -13.47
N LEU A 146 3.42 -0.10 -12.13
CA LEU A 146 3.83 1.14 -11.47
C LEU A 146 5.26 1.53 -11.84
N TYR A 147 6.21 0.59 -11.80
CA TYR A 147 7.61 0.88 -12.15
C TYR A 147 7.81 1.13 -13.65
N GLY A 148 7.08 0.40 -14.51
CA GLY A 148 7.10 0.68 -15.95
C GLY A 148 6.65 2.11 -16.26
N LEU A 149 5.50 2.50 -15.69
CA LEU A 149 4.98 3.86 -15.87
C LEU A 149 5.87 4.93 -15.21
N ALA A 150 6.45 4.62 -14.04
CA ALA A 150 7.38 5.52 -13.35
C ALA A 150 8.63 5.80 -14.20
N GLN A 151 9.15 4.79 -14.88
CA GLN A 151 10.30 4.95 -15.77
C GLN A 151 9.96 5.86 -16.95
N GLU A 152 8.84 5.64 -17.64
CA GLU A 152 8.41 6.45 -18.78
C GLU A 152 8.17 7.93 -18.42
N LEU A 153 7.65 8.19 -17.21
CA LEU A 153 7.35 9.54 -16.72
C LEU A 153 8.50 10.20 -15.96
N HIS A 154 9.60 9.51 -15.75
CA HIS A 154 10.67 9.93 -14.81
C HIS A 154 10.14 10.18 -13.39
N TYR A 155 9.21 9.37 -12.91
CA TYR A 155 8.61 9.43 -11.59
C TYR A 155 9.24 8.39 -10.66
N ARG A 156 8.83 8.41 -9.38
CA ARG A 156 9.19 7.39 -8.38
C ARG A 156 7.93 6.75 -7.82
N VAL A 157 8.07 5.51 -7.38
CA VAL A 157 6.94 4.73 -6.83
C VAL A 157 6.88 4.90 -5.31
N SER A 158 5.71 5.29 -4.79
CA SER A 158 5.44 5.32 -3.35
C SER A 158 5.01 3.94 -2.86
N CYS A 159 5.73 3.38 -1.88
CA CYS A 159 5.25 2.27 -1.07
C CYS A 159 4.32 2.80 0.01
N ASN A 160 3.11 2.28 0.10
CA ASN A 160 2.09 2.78 1.02
C ASN A 160 1.90 1.88 2.26
N SER A 161 2.74 0.84 2.43
CA SER A 161 2.68 -0.07 3.58
C SER A 161 3.03 0.64 4.88
N ASN A 162 2.30 0.32 5.94
CA ASN A 162 2.52 0.82 7.29
C ASN A 162 3.35 -0.16 8.14
N ALA A 163 3.78 0.28 9.33
CA ALA A 163 4.64 -0.51 10.22
C ALA A 163 4.01 -1.83 10.65
N SER A 164 2.70 -1.88 10.88
CA SER A 164 2.00 -3.09 11.33
C SER A 164 1.96 -4.16 10.25
N GLU A 165 1.68 -3.77 9.00
CA GLU A 165 1.73 -4.66 7.83
C GLU A 165 3.16 -5.17 7.58
N ILE A 166 4.14 -4.27 7.64
CA ILE A 166 5.56 -4.61 7.49
C ILE A 166 5.99 -5.58 8.60
N TYR A 167 5.60 -5.33 9.85
CA TYR A 167 5.95 -6.18 10.98
C TYR A 167 5.42 -7.61 10.84
N LEU A 168 4.16 -7.75 10.42
CA LEU A 168 3.54 -9.04 10.16
C LEU A 168 4.04 -9.72 8.88
N GLY A 169 4.72 -8.97 7.99
CA GLY A 169 5.00 -9.41 6.63
C GLY A 169 3.72 -9.69 5.84
N TYR A 170 2.64 -8.98 6.16
CA TYR A 170 1.37 -9.05 5.43
C TYR A 170 1.46 -8.16 4.19
N THR A 171 2.38 -8.52 3.37
CA THR A 171 2.71 -7.86 2.10
C THR A 171 3.25 -8.92 1.15
N THR A 172 3.15 -8.66 -0.13
CA THR A 172 3.79 -9.49 -1.15
C THR A 172 5.22 -9.00 -1.38
N LYS A 173 6.20 -9.89 -1.14
CA LYS A 173 7.60 -9.57 -1.44
C LYS A 173 7.75 -9.21 -2.91
N TYR A 174 8.32 -8.02 -3.19
CA TYR A 174 8.43 -7.45 -4.53
C TYR A 174 7.08 -7.20 -5.23
N GLY A 175 6.03 -6.97 -4.44
CA GLY A 175 4.70 -6.59 -4.91
C GLY A 175 4.30 -5.25 -4.28
N ASP A 176 3.27 -5.26 -3.45
CA ASP A 176 2.76 -4.08 -2.75
C ASP A 176 3.74 -3.45 -1.73
N PHE A 177 4.76 -4.21 -1.28
CA PHE A 177 5.86 -3.69 -0.46
C PHE A 177 7.00 -3.07 -1.28
N ALA A 178 6.94 -3.09 -2.60
CA ALA A 178 7.93 -2.44 -3.45
C ALA A 178 7.64 -0.93 -3.56
N GLY A 179 8.72 -0.14 -3.55
CA GLY A 179 8.66 1.31 -3.71
C GLY A 179 10.05 1.93 -3.58
N ASP A 180 10.18 3.16 -4.05
CA ASP A 180 11.41 3.94 -3.92
C ASP A 180 11.46 4.70 -2.59
N VAL A 181 10.28 4.93 -1.99
CA VAL A 181 10.09 5.65 -0.73
C VAL A 181 8.82 5.16 -0.04
N ALA A 182 8.85 5.09 1.29
CA ALA A 182 7.75 4.56 2.09
C ALA A 182 7.37 5.54 3.23
N PRO A 183 6.53 6.55 2.96
CA PRO A 183 6.25 7.62 3.92
C PRO A 183 5.50 7.16 5.17
N LEU A 184 4.75 6.06 5.11
CA LEU A 184 3.96 5.53 6.22
C LEU A 184 4.64 4.38 6.96
N ALA A 185 5.81 3.90 6.53
CA ALA A 185 6.45 2.68 7.03
C ALA A 185 6.82 2.71 8.52
N HIS A 186 6.89 3.89 9.13
CA HIS A 186 7.18 4.07 10.56
C HIS A 186 5.93 4.19 11.43
N LEU A 187 4.74 4.27 10.85
CA LEU A 187 3.47 4.43 11.56
C LEU A 187 2.76 3.08 11.71
N THR A 188 2.20 2.84 12.89
CA THR A 188 1.29 1.70 13.08
C THR A 188 -0.04 1.94 12.35
N LYS A 189 -0.83 0.88 12.16
CA LYS A 189 -2.16 0.98 11.51
C LYS A 189 -3.07 1.98 12.21
N THR A 190 -3.10 1.96 13.55
CA THR A 190 -3.86 2.91 14.37
C THR A 190 -3.35 4.34 14.19
N GLN A 191 -2.03 4.54 14.14
CA GLN A 191 -1.43 5.85 13.94
C GLN A 191 -1.71 6.41 12.54
N VAL A 192 -1.78 5.57 11.50
CA VAL A 192 -2.18 5.99 10.16
C VAL A 192 -3.61 6.53 10.15
N VAL A 193 -4.54 5.86 10.87
CA VAL A 193 -5.92 6.37 11.01
C VAL A 193 -5.95 7.72 11.72
N GLN A 194 -5.18 7.87 12.81
CA GLN A 194 -5.08 9.14 13.54
C GLN A 194 -4.48 10.25 12.68
N LEU A 195 -3.45 9.94 11.89
CA LEU A 195 -2.86 10.87 10.93
C LEU A 195 -3.88 11.28 9.85
N GLY A 196 -4.64 10.33 9.32
CA GLY A 196 -5.68 10.58 8.33
C GLY A 196 -6.74 11.58 8.78
N LYS A 197 -7.08 11.58 10.08
CA LYS A 197 -8.00 12.57 10.67
C LYS A 197 -7.44 14.00 10.66
N CYS A 198 -6.11 14.16 10.62
CA CYS A 198 -5.46 15.46 10.44
C CYS A 198 -5.38 15.91 8.98
N CYS A 199 -5.64 15.01 8.03
CA CYS A 199 -5.50 15.26 6.61
C CYS A 199 -6.74 15.91 5.97
N GLU A 200 -7.76 16.34 6.74
CA GLU A 200 -9.02 16.90 6.22
C GLU A 200 -9.72 16.00 5.16
N LEU A 201 -9.36 14.73 5.11
CA LEU A 201 -9.96 13.74 4.21
C LEU A 201 -11.35 13.35 4.72
N PRO A 202 -12.31 13.03 3.82
CA PRO A 202 -13.61 12.53 4.21
C PRO A 202 -13.53 11.28 5.09
N ASN A 203 -14.27 11.23 6.19
CA ASN A 203 -14.22 10.13 7.16
C ASN A 203 -14.43 8.76 6.53
N TYR A 204 -15.32 8.64 5.53
CA TYR A 204 -15.59 7.37 4.88
C TYR A 204 -14.36 6.78 4.13
N LEU A 205 -13.40 7.62 3.73
CA LEU A 205 -12.13 7.18 3.11
C LEU A 205 -11.09 6.74 4.15
N ILE A 206 -11.23 7.18 5.41
CA ILE A 206 -10.26 6.93 6.48
C ILE A 206 -10.73 5.80 7.40
N GLU A 207 -12.03 5.70 7.67
CA GLU A 207 -12.62 4.80 8.67
C GLU A 207 -13.09 3.46 8.08
N LYS A 208 -12.93 3.26 6.75
CA LYS A 208 -13.29 1.99 6.11
C LYS A 208 -12.50 0.83 6.74
N ALA A 209 -13.24 -0.25 7.08
CA ALA A 209 -12.62 -1.48 7.57
C ALA A 209 -11.63 -2.03 6.54
N PRO A 210 -10.48 -2.58 6.96
CA PRO A 210 -9.56 -3.24 6.05
C PRO A 210 -10.22 -4.50 5.47
N GLU A 211 -10.37 -4.55 4.16
CA GLU A 211 -10.83 -5.73 3.41
C GLU A 211 -9.67 -6.26 2.58
N ASP A 212 -9.47 -7.58 2.59
CA ASP A 212 -8.42 -8.22 1.80
C ASP A 212 -8.68 -8.18 0.27
N GLY A 213 -9.90 -7.77 -0.11
CA GLY A 213 -10.32 -7.68 -1.51
C GLY A 213 -10.43 -9.02 -2.25
N LEU A 214 -10.21 -10.15 -1.58
CA LEU A 214 -10.09 -11.47 -2.19
C LEU A 214 -11.07 -12.50 -1.62
N SER A 215 -11.23 -12.57 -0.29
CA SER A 215 -12.01 -13.63 0.37
C SER A 215 -13.29 -13.17 1.02
N GLY A 216 -13.54 -11.85 1.09
CA GLY A 216 -14.65 -11.26 1.86
C GLY A 216 -14.48 -11.40 3.38
N LYS A 217 -13.31 -11.88 3.83
CA LYS A 217 -12.90 -11.89 5.23
C LYS A 217 -12.00 -10.70 5.50
N THR A 218 -11.98 -10.24 6.74
CA THR A 218 -11.00 -9.24 7.15
C THR A 218 -9.62 -9.90 7.32
N ASP A 219 -8.56 -9.10 7.20
CA ASP A 219 -7.20 -9.56 7.48
C ASP A 219 -7.10 -10.20 8.88
N GLU A 220 -7.79 -9.61 9.85
CA GLU A 220 -7.83 -10.02 11.26
C GLU A 220 -8.50 -11.39 11.46
N ASP A 221 -9.55 -11.69 10.69
CA ASP A 221 -10.18 -13.02 10.69
C ASP A 221 -9.20 -14.12 10.25
N ALA A 222 -8.33 -13.79 9.31
CA ALA A 222 -7.31 -14.73 8.82
C ALA A 222 -6.18 -14.94 9.82
N PHE A 223 -5.87 -13.94 10.66
CA PHE A 223 -4.77 -14.01 11.64
C PHE A 223 -5.19 -14.60 12.97
N GLY A 224 -6.45 -14.37 13.38
CA GLY A 224 -6.94 -14.67 14.72
C GLY A 224 -6.39 -13.73 15.81
N PHE A 225 -6.01 -12.52 15.43
CA PHE A 225 -5.66 -11.37 16.27
C PHE A 225 -5.88 -10.07 15.47
N THR A 226 -5.95 -8.93 16.16
CA THR A 226 -6.25 -7.63 15.58
C THR A 226 -4.99 -6.83 15.23
N TYR A 227 -5.14 -5.77 14.44
CA TYR A 227 -4.04 -4.82 14.22
C TYR A 227 -3.71 -4.04 15.50
N GLU A 228 -4.68 -3.79 16.39
CA GLU A 228 -4.43 -3.21 17.71
C GLU A 228 -3.50 -4.08 18.56
N ASP A 229 -3.63 -5.42 18.49
CA ASP A 229 -2.71 -6.35 19.17
C ASP A 229 -1.28 -6.21 18.63
N VAL A 230 -1.13 -6.08 17.31
CA VAL A 230 0.18 -5.84 16.66
C VAL A 230 0.76 -4.49 17.06
N ASP A 231 -0.06 -3.46 17.01
CA ASP A 231 0.33 -2.09 17.36
C ASP A 231 0.78 -2.01 18.82
N LEU A 232 0.09 -2.73 19.73
CA LEU A 232 0.47 -2.82 21.11
C LEU A 232 1.88 -3.42 21.29
N ILE A 233 2.20 -4.50 20.55
CA ILE A 233 3.55 -5.10 20.59
C ILE A 233 4.59 -4.13 20.01
N LEU A 234 4.28 -3.44 18.91
CA LEU A 234 5.18 -2.45 18.32
C LEU A 234 5.47 -1.30 19.27
N MET A 235 4.46 -0.83 20.01
CA MET A 235 4.56 0.31 20.92
C MET A 235 5.17 -0.03 22.26
N SER A 236 4.79 -1.16 22.87
CA SER A 236 5.20 -1.54 24.22
C SER A 236 6.30 -2.62 24.28
N GLY A 237 6.43 -3.43 23.21
CA GLY A 237 7.29 -4.60 23.18
C GLY A 237 6.66 -5.83 23.85
N ASP A 238 5.41 -5.72 24.31
CA ASP A 238 4.72 -6.79 25.04
C ASP A 238 3.21 -6.83 24.72
N HIS A 239 2.56 -7.92 25.13
CA HIS A 239 1.11 -8.11 25.00
C HIS A 239 0.57 -8.89 26.21
N PRO A 240 -0.59 -8.48 26.80
CA PRO A 240 -1.16 -9.11 27.99
C PRO A 240 -1.60 -10.57 27.75
N ASN A 241 -2.03 -10.88 26.53
CA ASN A 241 -2.36 -12.24 26.14
C ASN A 241 -1.14 -12.93 25.51
N LYS A 242 -0.57 -13.93 26.21
CA LYS A 242 0.63 -14.65 25.77
C LYS A 242 0.41 -15.42 24.46
N GLU A 243 -0.75 -16.01 24.25
CA GLU A 243 -1.06 -16.78 23.04
C GLU A 243 -1.08 -15.87 21.80
N ILE A 244 -1.73 -14.70 21.89
CA ILE A 244 -1.74 -13.69 20.82
C ILE A 244 -0.30 -13.21 20.55
N LYS A 245 0.46 -12.91 21.59
CA LYS A 245 1.86 -12.50 21.46
C LYS A 245 2.69 -13.55 20.69
N GLU A 246 2.56 -14.82 21.06
CA GLU A 246 3.29 -15.91 20.39
C GLU A 246 2.90 -16.04 18.91
N LYS A 247 1.62 -15.95 18.58
CA LYS A 247 1.12 -15.95 17.19
C LYS A 247 1.74 -14.81 16.37
N ILE A 248 1.72 -13.59 16.90
CA ILE A 248 2.28 -12.41 16.22
C ILE A 248 3.79 -12.55 16.04
N LEU A 249 4.53 -12.94 17.09
CA LEU A 249 5.98 -13.12 17.02
C LEU A 249 6.38 -14.24 16.07
N ASN A 250 5.65 -15.36 16.05
CA ASN A 250 5.89 -16.42 15.10
C ASN A 250 5.67 -15.95 13.66
N ARG A 251 4.56 -15.23 13.39
CA ARG A 251 4.32 -14.66 12.06
C ARG A 251 5.41 -13.67 11.66
N HIS A 252 5.82 -12.80 12.58
CA HIS A 252 6.95 -11.90 12.36
C HIS A 252 8.21 -12.68 11.96
N HIS A 253 8.54 -13.75 12.67
CA HIS A 253 9.72 -14.56 12.40
C HIS A 253 9.68 -15.27 11.03
N ILE A 254 8.60 -15.99 10.73
CA ILE A 254 8.51 -16.74 9.46
C ILE A 254 8.46 -15.83 8.22
N THR A 255 8.08 -14.56 8.39
CA THR A 255 8.02 -13.57 7.30
C THR A 255 9.25 -12.66 7.23
N GLU A 256 10.29 -12.88 8.04
CA GLU A 256 11.45 -12.01 8.11
C GLU A 256 12.16 -11.84 6.75
N HIS A 257 12.19 -12.89 5.93
CA HIS A 257 12.73 -12.86 4.58
C HIS A 257 12.10 -11.80 3.65
N LYS A 258 10.94 -11.24 4.03
CA LYS A 258 10.28 -10.15 3.27
C LYS A 258 10.83 -8.77 3.61
N ARG A 259 11.45 -8.60 4.78
CA ARG A 259 11.90 -7.31 5.35
C ARG A 259 13.40 -7.08 5.26
N VAL A 260 14.16 -8.16 5.18
CA VAL A 260 15.62 -8.06 5.10
C VAL A 260 16.07 -7.84 3.65
N SER A 261 17.17 -7.12 3.50
CA SER A 261 17.86 -7.03 2.21
C SER A 261 18.30 -8.42 1.73
N ILE A 262 18.56 -8.56 0.44
CA ILE A 262 19.06 -9.83 -0.12
C ILE A 262 20.35 -10.19 0.60
N PRO A 263 20.40 -11.34 1.33
CA PRO A 263 21.62 -11.77 2.02
C PRO A 263 22.79 -11.99 1.04
N HIS A 264 23.94 -11.48 1.39
CA HIS A 264 25.17 -11.68 0.63
C HIS A 264 26.37 -11.75 1.56
N ILE A 265 27.46 -12.31 1.09
CA ILE A 265 28.74 -12.31 1.82
C ILE A 265 29.28 -10.87 1.79
N ILE A 266 29.55 -10.34 2.99
CA ILE A 266 30.27 -9.06 3.13
C ILE A 266 31.76 -9.42 3.07
N PRO A 267 32.54 -8.88 2.10
CA PRO A 267 33.95 -9.17 1.97
C PRO A 267 34.77 -8.63 3.14
#